data_6ebea6218e9c379e171623e07be8afb8
#
_entry.id   6ebea6218e9c379e171623e07be8afb8
#
_cell.length_a   1.000
_cell.length_b   1.000
_cell.length_c   1.000
_cell.angle_alpha   90.00
_cell.angle_beta   90.00
_cell.angle_gamma   90.00
#
_symmetry.space_group_name_H-M   'P 1'
#
loop_
_entity.id
_entity.type
_entity.pdbx_description
1 polymer ?
#
loop_
_entity_poly.entity_id
_entity_poly.type
_entity_poly.pdbx_seq_one_letter_code
_entity_poly.pdbx_strand_id
1 'polypeptide(L)'
;MAKGRGGLGRGLESLFEDAAPSFEADTRIETLPLREIEPDPDQPRKTFDHDTLGELAASIAEHGLLQPIAVRPHGVGRYLIVAGERRWRARRMAVLTEVPVIVKDVTDEQAMELALVENLQREDLDPVEEAAGIRELMTRCNLTQEQAAQKLGKSRSALANSLRLLNLPENVLELLKSGFINIGHAKVILSLPTPELQEQAAQIIADNQLNVRQAEALCKKLAKQPGRKLTPPTPQSTLPVEVEESLKQALGNEVRVAYHDGKGKLTVHFYSDEQLKAFANLLGQYQT
;
A
#
# COMPACT_ATOMS: atom_id res chain seq x y z
N MET A 1 55.42 -11.36 -9.77
CA MET A 1 54.46 -10.39 -9.18
C MET A 1 53.26 -10.32 -10.13
N ALA A 2 52.21 -11.03 -9.81
CA ALA A 2 50.96 -10.97 -10.58
C ALA A 2 49.83 -10.54 -9.63
N LYS A 3 49.26 -9.38 -9.92
CA LYS A 3 48.16 -8.74 -9.20
C LYS A 3 46.84 -9.48 -9.46
N GLY A 4 46.23 -10.02 -8.43
CA GLY A 4 44.88 -10.58 -8.46
C GLY A 4 43.82 -9.53 -8.81
N ARG A 5 42.97 -9.83 -9.78
CA ARG A 5 41.74 -9.10 -10.10
C ARG A 5 40.62 -9.61 -9.18
N GLY A 6 40.10 -8.70 -8.37
CA GLY A 6 39.03 -8.95 -7.41
C GLY A 6 37.71 -9.33 -8.06
N GLY A 7 37.08 -10.32 -7.48
CA GLY A 7 35.78 -10.86 -7.90
C GLY A 7 34.62 -10.00 -7.41
N LEU A 8 34.07 -9.18 -8.29
CA LEU A 8 32.75 -8.53 -8.12
C LEU A 8 31.63 -9.29 -8.87
N GLY A 9 31.94 -10.38 -9.57
CA GLY A 9 30.96 -11.13 -10.38
C GLY A 9 30.22 -12.26 -9.66
N ARG A 10 30.76 -12.78 -8.55
CA ARG A 10 30.17 -13.94 -7.85
C ARG A 10 29.09 -13.57 -6.81
N GLY A 11 28.99 -12.32 -6.40
CA GLY A 11 27.97 -11.88 -5.42
C GLY A 11 26.62 -11.56 -6.03
N LEU A 12 26.56 -11.26 -7.33
CA LEU A 12 25.30 -10.98 -8.03
C LEU A 12 24.59 -12.24 -8.51
N GLU A 13 25.33 -13.27 -8.91
CA GLU A 13 24.73 -14.55 -9.29
C GLU A 13 24.06 -15.28 -8.12
N SER A 14 24.65 -15.23 -6.91
CA SER A 14 24.04 -15.84 -5.71
C SER A 14 22.79 -15.11 -5.21
N LEU A 15 22.59 -13.83 -5.57
CA LEU A 15 21.37 -13.08 -5.23
C LEU A 15 20.20 -13.38 -6.17
N PHE A 16 20.46 -13.92 -7.35
CA PHE A 16 19.43 -14.37 -8.30
C PHE A 16 19.06 -15.84 -8.14
N GLU A 17 19.93 -16.67 -7.53
CA GLU A 17 19.64 -18.07 -7.26
C GLU A 17 18.72 -18.29 -6.04
N ASP A 18 18.72 -17.38 -5.04
CA ASP A 18 17.91 -17.53 -3.82
C ASP A 18 16.49 -16.93 -3.91
N ALA A 19 16.12 -16.27 -5.02
CA ALA A 19 14.82 -15.57 -5.15
C ALA A 19 13.80 -16.28 -6.04
N ALA A 20 14.13 -17.44 -6.62
CA ALA A 20 13.15 -18.26 -7.33
C ALA A 20 12.83 -19.48 -6.46
N PRO A 21 11.56 -19.76 -6.13
CA PRO A 21 11.21 -21.07 -5.61
C PRO A 21 11.62 -22.09 -6.67
N SER A 22 12.55 -22.97 -6.30
CA SER A 22 13.07 -24.06 -7.14
C SER A 22 11.94 -25.03 -7.49
N PHE A 23 11.21 -24.71 -8.54
CA PHE A 23 10.33 -25.61 -9.28
C PHE A 23 11.05 -26.03 -10.56
N GLU A 24 12.21 -26.66 -10.41
CA GLU A 24 12.81 -27.49 -11.46
C GLU A 24 12.09 -28.83 -11.50
N ALA A 25 10.91 -28.87 -12.09
CA ALA A 25 10.30 -30.08 -12.59
C ALA A 25 9.82 -29.78 -14.01
N ASP A 26 10.53 -30.35 -14.99
CA ASP A 26 10.20 -30.55 -16.42
C ASP A 26 9.25 -29.49 -17.04
N THR A 27 9.74 -28.24 -17.12
CA THR A 27 8.96 -27.10 -17.65
C THR A 27 8.97 -27.15 -19.17
N ARG A 28 8.18 -28.05 -19.77
CA ARG A 28 7.99 -28.07 -21.22
C ARG A 28 7.03 -26.99 -21.64
N ILE A 29 7.49 -26.10 -22.51
CA ILE A 29 6.61 -25.16 -23.18
C ILE A 29 5.94 -25.89 -24.33
N GLU A 30 4.62 -26.03 -24.27
CA GLU A 30 3.79 -26.63 -25.29
C GLU A 30 2.94 -25.56 -25.95
N THR A 31 2.47 -25.81 -27.16
CA THR A 31 1.52 -24.94 -27.82
C THR A 31 0.16 -25.64 -27.83
N LEU A 32 -0.84 -25.00 -27.19
CA LEU A 32 -2.19 -25.54 -27.12
C LEU A 32 -3.20 -24.65 -27.84
N PRO A 33 -4.26 -25.25 -28.42
CA PRO A 33 -5.39 -24.50 -28.94
C PRO A 33 -6.10 -23.73 -27.81
N LEU A 34 -6.41 -22.45 -28.04
CA LEU A 34 -7.11 -21.59 -27.07
C LEU A 34 -8.47 -22.16 -26.64
N ARG A 35 -9.15 -22.92 -27.48
CA ARG A 35 -10.42 -23.59 -27.21
C ARG A 35 -10.34 -24.68 -26.14
N GLU A 36 -9.14 -25.22 -25.91
CA GLU A 36 -8.89 -26.28 -24.92
C GLU A 36 -8.55 -25.71 -23.53
N ILE A 37 -8.39 -24.38 -23.44
CA ILE A 37 -8.00 -23.66 -22.22
C ILE A 37 -9.18 -22.83 -21.72
N GLU A 38 -9.55 -23.07 -20.47
CA GLU A 38 -10.66 -22.38 -19.79
C GLU A 38 -10.12 -21.61 -18.56
N PRO A 39 -10.70 -20.44 -18.23
CA PRO A 39 -10.39 -19.77 -16.98
C PRO A 39 -10.91 -20.58 -15.80
N ASP A 40 -10.18 -20.60 -14.72
CA ASP A 40 -10.62 -21.24 -13.49
C ASP A 40 -11.70 -20.37 -12.82
N PRO A 41 -12.93 -20.90 -12.55
CA PRO A 41 -14.01 -20.14 -11.96
C PRO A 41 -13.68 -19.64 -10.53
N ASP A 42 -12.75 -20.27 -9.83
CA ASP A 42 -12.31 -19.92 -8.48
C ASP A 42 -11.17 -18.89 -8.44
N GLN A 43 -10.80 -18.31 -9.60
CA GLN A 43 -9.79 -17.26 -9.67
C GLN A 43 -10.19 -16.02 -8.84
N PRO A 44 -9.28 -15.48 -8.02
CA PRO A 44 -9.57 -14.35 -7.15
C PRO A 44 -9.82 -13.04 -7.90
N ARG A 45 -9.26 -12.89 -9.11
CA ARG A 45 -9.41 -11.67 -9.92
C ARG A 45 -10.63 -11.76 -10.84
N LYS A 46 -11.69 -11.01 -10.52
CA LYS A 46 -12.95 -10.98 -11.29
C LYS A 46 -13.10 -9.77 -12.22
N THR A 47 -12.38 -8.68 -11.96
CA THR A 47 -12.48 -7.44 -12.73
C THR A 47 -11.26 -7.24 -13.62
N PHE A 48 -11.51 -6.98 -14.91
CA PHE A 48 -10.48 -6.70 -15.91
C PHE A 48 -10.87 -5.43 -16.65
N ASP A 49 -9.99 -4.46 -16.64
CA ASP A 49 -10.17 -3.23 -17.39
C ASP A 49 -10.03 -3.50 -18.90
N HIS A 50 -11.01 -3.03 -19.66
CA HIS A 50 -11.14 -3.30 -21.09
C HIS A 50 -10.06 -2.59 -21.92
N ASP A 51 -9.69 -1.36 -21.53
CA ASP A 51 -8.73 -0.54 -22.26
C ASP A 51 -7.31 -1.13 -22.14
N THR A 52 -6.92 -1.50 -20.93
CA THR A 52 -5.62 -2.15 -20.67
C THR A 52 -5.52 -3.55 -21.28
N LEU A 53 -6.65 -4.25 -21.48
CA LEU A 53 -6.68 -5.52 -22.22
C LEU A 53 -6.52 -5.31 -23.71
N GLY A 54 -7.10 -4.23 -24.27
CA GLY A 54 -6.98 -3.87 -25.67
C GLY A 54 -5.53 -3.56 -26.07
N GLU A 55 -4.81 -2.77 -25.26
CA GLU A 55 -3.41 -2.48 -25.47
C GLU A 55 -2.55 -3.75 -25.43
N LEU A 56 -2.81 -4.64 -24.46
CA LEU A 56 -2.12 -5.92 -24.38
C LEU A 56 -2.42 -6.82 -25.56
N ALA A 57 -3.67 -6.83 -26.08
CA ALA A 57 -4.04 -7.61 -27.27
C ALA A 57 -3.32 -7.11 -28.53
N ALA A 58 -3.20 -5.79 -28.72
CA ALA A 58 -2.46 -5.19 -29.82
C ALA A 58 -0.96 -5.58 -29.74
N SER A 59 -0.36 -5.47 -28.57
CA SER A 59 1.04 -5.87 -28.36
C SER A 59 1.27 -7.36 -28.63
N ILE A 60 0.35 -8.23 -28.19
CA ILE A 60 0.45 -9.68 -28.44
C ILE A 60 0.23 -10.01 -29.93
N ALA A 61 -0.60 -9.25 -30.64
CA ALA A 61 -0.79 -9.44 -32.07
C ALA A 61 0.48 -9.13 -32.88
N GLU A 62 1.25 -8.12 -32.46
CA GLU A 62 2.46 -7.66 -33.13
C GLU A 62 3.70 -8.48 -32.77
N HIS A 63 3.89 -8.76 -31.47
CA HIS A 63 5.15 -9.34 -30.96
C HIS A 63 5.00 -10.79 -30.49
N GLY A 64 3.79 -11.33 -30.48
CA GLY A 64 3.51 -12.64 -29.88
C GLY A 64 3.47 -12.59 -28.35
N LEU A 65 3.34 -13.77 -27.74
CA LEU A 65 3.31 -13.91 -26.29
C LEU A 65 4.71 -14.25 -25.78
N LEU A 66 5.39 -13.30 -25.14
CA LEU A 66 6.75 -13.47 -24.61
C LEU A 66 6.80 -14.41 -23.39
N GLN A 67 5.76 -14.41 -22.57
CA GLN A 67 5.65 -15.27 -21.40
C GLN A 67 4.51 -16.27 -21.58
N PRO A 68 4.75 -17.60 -21.50
CA PRO A 68 3.72 -18.61 -21.63
C PRO A 68 2.68 -18.51 -20.49
N ILE A 69 1.49 -19.07 -20.74
CA ILE A 69 0.41 -19.18 -19.76
C ILE A 69 0.62 -20.46 -18.97
N ALA A 70 0.54 -20.40 -17.65
CA ALA A 70 0.58 -21.62 -16.84
C ALA A 70 -0.82 -22.25 -16.78
N VAL A 71 -0.91 -23.51 -17.16
CA VAL A 71 -2.15 -24.30 -17.18
C VAL A 71 -1.96 -25.63 -16.47
N ARG A 72 -3.07 -26.22 -16.02
CA ARG A 72 -3.12 -27.58 -15.46
C ARG A 72 -4.13 -28.44 -16.21
N PRO A 73 -3.91 -29.75 -16.33
CA PRO A 73 -4.90 -30.64 -16.93
C PRO A 73 -6.24 -30.61 -16.16
N HIS A 74 -7.34 -30.62 -16.90
CA HIS A 74 -8.68 -30.69 -16.32
C HIS A 74 -9.57 -31.58 -17.19
N GLY A 75 -9.71 -32.85 -16.82
CA GLY A 75 -10.42 -33.81 -17.63
C GLY A 75 -9.67 -34.22 -18.91
N VAL A 76 -10.41 -34.71 -19.90
CA VAL A 76 -9.81 -35.21 -21.15
C VAL A 76 -9.65 -34.06 -22.15
N GLY A 77 -8.39 -33.70 -22.46
CA GLY A 77 -8.09 -32.70 -23.51
C GLY A 77 -8.49 -31.27 -23.16
N ARG A 78 -8.68 -30.94 -21.89
CA ARG A 78 -8.96 -29.59 -21.40
C ARG A 78 -7.97 -29.16 -20.36
N TYR A 79 -7.77 -27.86 -20.24
CA TYR A 79 -6.82 -27.25 -19.32
C TYR A 79 -7.46 -26.06 -18.63
N LEU A 80 -7.19 -25.89 -17.33
CA LEU A 80 -7.54 -24.71 -16.56
C LEU A 80 -6.32 -23.80 -16.36
N ILE A 81 -6.58 -22.49 -16.45
CA ILE A 81 -5.54 -21.48 -16.26
C ILE A 81 -5.19 -21.40 -14.77
N VAL A 82 -3.91 -21.65 -14.45
CA VAL A 82 -3.34 -21.43 -13.11
C VAL A 82 -2.85 -19.99 -12.98
N ALA A 83 -2.14 -19.45 -13.99
CA ALA A 83 -1.63 -18.09 -14.02
C ALA A 83 -1.59 -17.55 -15.46
N GLY A 84 -1.86 -16.24 -15.61
CA GLY A 84 -1.81 -15.55 -16.91
C GLY A 84 -3.15 -15.34 -17.61
N GLU A 85 -4.27 -15.26 -16.89
CA GLU A 85 -5.62 -15.06 -17.45
C GLU A 85 -5.72 -13.80 -18.31
N ARG A 86 -5.08 -12.67 -17.93
CA ARG A 86 -5.03 -11.46 -18.76
C ARG A 86 -4.44 -11.74 -20.15
N ARG A 87 -3.35 -12.52 -20.22
CA ARG A 87 -2.69 -12.90 -21.47
C ARG A 87 -3.58 -13.79 -22.32
N TRP A 88 -4.28 -14.73 -21.71
CA TRP A 88 -5.27 -15.57 -22.40
C TRP A 88 -6.43 -14.74 -22.98
N ARG A 89 -7.02 -13.82 -22.20
CA ARG A 89 -8.08 -12.93 -22.66
C ARG A 89 -7.62 -12.02 -23.79
N ALA A 90 -6.47 -11.40 -23.67
CA ALA A 90 -5.89 -10.54 -24.70
C ALA A 90 -5.60 -11.33 -25.99
N ARG A 91 -5.09 -12.56 -25.89
CA ARG A 91 -4.86 -13.41 -27.05
C ARG A 91 -6.16 -13.82 -27.74
N ARG A 92 -7.22 -14.06 -26.98
CA ARG A 92 -8.55 -14.32 -27.51
C ARG A 92 -9.12 -13.10 -28.24
N MET A 93 -8.88 -11.89 -27.73
CA MET A 93 -9.26 -10.63 -28.42
C MET A 93 -8.46 -10.42 -29.72
N ALA A 94 -7.20 -10.83 -29.76
CA ALA A 94 -6.35 -10.78 -30.94
C ALA A 94 -6.70 -11.88 -31.99
N VAL A 95 -7.75 -12.67 -31.76
CA VAL A 95 -8.24 -13.73 -32.68
C VAL A 95 -7.18 -14.77 -33.03
N LEU A 96 -6.26 -15.02 -32.14
CA LEU A 96 -5.22 -16.04 -32.30
C LEU A 96 -5.77 -17.39 -31.81
N THR A 97 -5.41 -18.47 -32.50
CA THR A 97 -5.98 -19.81 -32.26
C THR A 97 -5.19 -20.67 -31.30
N GLU A 98 -3.91 -20.38 -31.15
CA GLU A 98 -2.97 -21.19 -30.35
C GLU A 98 -2.20 -20.30 -29.35
N VAL A 99 -1.73 -20.89 -28.27
CA VAL A 99 -1.00 -20.17 -27.23
C VAL A 99 0.12 -21.03 -26.63
N PRO A 100 1.32 -20.45 -26.41
CA PRO A 100 2.36 -21.14 -25.66
C PRO A 100 1.95 -21.25 -24.19
N VAL A 101 2.04 -22.46 -23.64
CA VAL A 101 1.66 -22.79 -22.27
C VAL A 101 2.77 -23.58 -21.57
N ILE A 102 2.76 -23.51 -20.28
CA ILE A 102 3.48 -24.41 -19.39
C ILE A 102 2.44 -25.28 -18.70
N VAL A 103 2.46 -26.57 -19.00
CA VAL A 103 1.59 -27.53 -18.32
C VAL A 103 2.20 -27.87 -16.98
N LYS A 104 1.48 -27.56 -15.90
CA LYS A 104 1.87 -27.90 -14.54
C LYS A 104 1.00 -29.04 -14.05
N ASP A 105 1.63 -30.13 -13.65
CA ASP A 105 0.94 -31.23 -12.97
C ASP A 105 0.78 -30.89 -11.49
N VAL A 106 -0.22 -30.09 -11.20
CA VAL A 106 -0.53 -29.58 -9.85
C VAL A 106 -1.96 -29.92 -9.47
N THR A 107 -2.17 -30.25 -8.20
CA THR A 107 -3.52 -30.45 -7.66
C THR A 107 -4.33 -29.14 -7.62
N ASP A 108 -5.66 -29.24 -7.47
CA ASP A 108 -6.53 -28.08 -7.34
C ASP A 108 -6.10 -27.14 -6.19
N GLU A 109 -5.68 -27.72 -5.07
CA GLU A 109 -5.18 -26.99 -3.91
C GLU A 109 -3.87 -26.23 -4.20
N GLN A 110 -2.93 -26.89 -4.89
CA GLN A 110 -1.66 -26.28 -5.29
C GLN A 110 -1.86 -25.18 -6.33
N ALA A 111 -2.79 -25.38 -7.28
CA ALA A 111 -3.11 -24.38 -8.29
C ALA A 111 -3.74 -23.14 -7.64
N MET A 112 -4.66 -23.32 -6.69
CA MET A 112 -5.26 -22.23 -5.92
C MET A 112 -4.20 -21.49 -5.10
N GLU A 113 -3.30 -22.21 -4.42
CA GLU A 113 -2.20 -21.61 -3.67
C GLU A 113 -1.32 -20.74 -4.56
N LEU A 114 -0.90 -21.27 -5.72
CA LEU A 114 -0.07 -20.53 -6.68
C LEU A 114 -0.76 -19.24 -7.17
N ALA A 115 -2.06 -19.31 -7.47
CA ALA A 115 -2.84 -18.15 -7.91
C ALA A 115 -2.97 -17.08 -6.82
N LEU A 116 -3.16 -17.47 -5.56
CA LEU A 116 -3.23 -16.56 -4.42
C LEU A 116 -1.87 -15.90 -4.14
N VAL A 117 -0.78 -16.68 -4.19
CA VAL A 117 0.58 -16.16 -4.00
C VAL A 117 0.94 -15.18 -5.13
N GLU A 118 0.66 -15.52 -6.40
CA GLU A 118 0.91 -14.63 -7.54
C GLU A 118 0.14 -13.30 -7.38
N ASN A 119 -1.14 -13.37 -7.01
CA ASN A 119 -1.94 -12.18 -6.80
C ASN A 119 -1.40 -11.30 -5.64
N LEU A 120 -0.87 -11.91 -4.58
CA LEU A 120 -0.27 -11.21 -3.44
C LEU A 120 1.12 -10.61 -3.73
N GLN A 121 1.78 -11.04 -4.80
CA GLN A 121 3.07 -10.49 -5.25
C GLN A 121 2.91 -9.26 -6.17
N ARG A 122 1.69 -8.80 -6.43
CA ARG A 122 1.45 -7.60 -7.22
C ARG A 122 1.92 -6.35 -6.46
N GLU A 123 2.52 -5.40 -7.18
CA GLU A 123 3.04 -4.15 -6.62
C GLU A 123 1.95 -3.11 -6.32
N ASP A 124 0.75 -3.28 -6.89
CA ASP A 124 -0.34 -2.29 -6.85
C ASP A 124 -1.42 -2.58 -5.78
N LEU A 125 -1.19 -3.53 -4.87
CA LEU A 125 -2.14 -3.86 -3.80
C LEU A 125 -2.15 -2.79 -2.71
N ASP A 126 -3.36 -2.39 -2.30
CA ASP A 126 -3.47 -1.61 -1.09
C ASP A 126 -3.23 -2.46 0.18
N PRO A 127 -2.84 -1.84 1.32
CA PRO A 127 -2.51 -2.59 2.54
C PRO A 127 -3.64 -3.44 3.11
N VAL A 128 -4.89 -3.08 2.86
CA VAL A 128 -6.07 -3.81 3.33
C VAL A 128 -6.34 -5.00 2.41
N GLU A 129 -6.18 -4.81 1.09
CA GLU A 129 -6.26 -5.89 0.10
C GLU A 129 -5.17 -6.94 0.34
N GLU A 130 -3.92 -6.49 0.57
CA GLU A 130 -2.82 -7.39 0.92
C GLU A 130 -3.15 -8.22 2.16
N ALA A 131 -3.62 -7.57 3.24
CA ALA A 131 -3.98 -8.25 4.48
C ALA A 131 -5.13 -9.25 4.27
N ALA A 132 -6.15 -8.90 3.50
CA ALA A 132 -7.28 -9.77 3.17
C ALA A 132 -6.83 -10.99 2.35
N GLY A 133 -5.99 -10.79 1.35
CA GLY A 133 -5.42 -11.87 0.53
C GLY A 133 -4.53 -12.81 1.35
N ILE A 134 -3.72 -12.29 2.28
CA ILE A 134 -2.94 -13.12 3.21
C ILE A 134 -3.87 -14.00 4.07
N ARG A 135 -4.94 -13.44 4.59
CA ARG A 135 -5.94 -14.20 5.38
C ARG A 135 -6.63 -15.26 4.53
N GLU A 136 -6.96 -14.94 3.29
CA GLU A 136 -7.56 -15.88 2.34
C GLU A 136 -6.59 -17.04 2.03
N LEU A 137 -5.33 -16.75 1.72
CA LEU A 137 -4.28 -17.75 1.51
C LEU A 137 -4.15 -18.70 2.71
N MET A 138 -4.05 -18.15 3.91
CA MET A 138 -3.94 -18.94 5.13
C MET A 138 -5.17 -19.85 5.36
N THR A 139 -6.37 -19.31 5.11
CA THR A 139 -7.62 -20.04 5.36
C THR A 139 -7.84 -21.16 4.33
N ARG A 140 -7.67 -20.86 3.04
CA ARG A 140 -7.91 -21.81 1.96
C ARG A 140 -6.87 -22.92 1.90
N CYS A 141 -5.60 -22.56 2.15
CA CYS A 141 -4.49 -23.53 2.09
C CYS A 141 -4.13 -24.09 3.48
N ASN A 142 -4.91 -23.79 4.52
CA ASN A 142 -4.70 -24.25 5.91
C ASN A 142 -3.26 -23.98 6.41
N LEU A 143 -2.72 -22.79 6.12
CA LEU A 143 -1.36 -22.41 6.45
C LEU A 143 -1.27 -21.70 7.80
N THR A 144 -0.20 -21.99 8.54
CA THR A 144 0.20 -21.16 9.68
C THR A 144 0.78 -19.82 9.22
N GLN A 145 0.82 -18.81 10.11
CA GLN A 145 1.44 -17.51 9.79
C GLN A 145 2.90 -17.65 9.37
N GLU A 146 3.62 -18.61 9.91
CA GLU A 146 5.02 -18.86 9.59
C GLU A 146 5.17 -19.41 8.17
N GLN A 147 4.36 -20.41 7.81
CA GLN A 147 4.33 -21.00 6.47
C GLN A 147 3.91 -19.98 5.40
N ALA A 148 2.86 -19.19 5.68
CA ALA A 148 2.43 -18.13 4.78
C ALA A 148 3.52 -17.06 4.59
N ALA A 149 4.22 -16.66 5.66
CA ALA A 149 5.32 -15.71 5.60
C ALA A 149 6.48 -16.23 4.73
N GLN A 150 6.86 -17.50 4.92
CA GLN A 150 7.89 -18.15 4.12
C GLN A 150 7.52 -18.17 2.63
N LYS A 151 6.28 -18.57 2.28
CA LYS A 151 5.80 -18.62 0.89
C LYS A 151 5.75 -17.24 0.22
N LEU A 152 5.48 -16.19 0.98
CA LEU A 152 5.42 -14.81 0.50
C LEU A 152 6.76 -14.07 0.56
N GLY A 153 7.85 -14.72 1.03
CA GLY A 153 9.15 -14.08 1.21
C GLY A 153 9.15 -12.96 2.25
N LYS A 154 8.20 -12.99 3.21
CA LYS A 154 8.03 -11.95 4.25
C LYS A 154 8.43 -12.47 5.61
N SER A 155 8.80 -11.56 6.53
CA SER A 155 8.99 -11.96 7.93
C SER A 155 7.62 -12.27 8.58
N ARG A 156 7.60 -13.23 9.51
CA ARG A 156 6.40 -13.55 10.31
C ARG A 156 5.83 -12.31 11.01
N SER A 157 6.69 -11.42 11.51
CA SER A 157 6.27 -10.18 12.17
C SER A 157 5.61 -9.19 11.20
N ALA A 158 6.11 -9.08 9.96
CA ALA A 158 5.48 -8.25 8.94
C ALA A 158 4.09 -8.77 8.59
N LEU A 159 3.97 -10.09 8.35
CA LEU A 159 2.69 -10.73 8.05
C LEU A 159 1.68 -10.58 9.21
N ALA A 160 2.10 -10.81 10.45
CA ALA A 160 1.24 -10.60 11.60
C ALA A 160 0.75 -9.14 11.73
N ASN A 161 1.60 -8.17 11.39
CA ASN A 161 1.21 -6.75 11.38
C ASN A 161 0.20 -6.45 10.27
N SER A 162 0.36 -7.00 9.06
CA SER A 162 -0.63 -6.86 7.98
C SER A 162 -1.97 -7.45 8.41
N LEU A 163 -2.00 -8.67 8.96
CA LEU A 163 -3.25 -9.30 9.42
C LEU A 163 -3.96 -8.51 10.53
N ARG A 164 -3.21 -7.84 11.41
CA ARG A 164 -3.80 -7.00 12.47
C ARG A 164 -4.58 -5.81 11.91
N LEU A 165 -4.26 -5.31 10.72
CA LEU A 165 -5.01 -4.21 10.10
C LEU A 165 -6.49 -4.58 9.92
N LEU A 166 -6.80 -5.85 9.65
CA LEU A 166 -8.17 -6.32 9.47
C LEU A 166 -9.03 -6.30 10.76
N ASN A 167 -8.43 -6.00 11.91
CA ASN A 167 -9.15 -5.82 13.17
C ASN A 167 -9.59 -4.37 13.39
N LEU A 168 -9.24 -3.46 12.48
CA LEU A 168 -9.72 -2.07 12.53
C LEU A 168 -11.19 -1.99 12.10
N PRO A 169 -11.96 -1.02 12.65
CA PRO A 169 -13.30 -0.73 12.18
C PRO A 169 -13.33 -0.37 10.69
N GLU A 170 -14.46 -0.65 10.03
CA GLU A 170 -14.63 -0.44 8.58
C GLU A 170 -14.32 1.00 8.15
N ASN A 171 -14.83 1.99 8.90
CA ASN A 171 -14.57 3.40 8.64
C ASN A 171 -13.06 3.74 8.65
N VAL A 172 -12.28 3.10 9.52
CA VAL A 172 -10.82 3.29 9.60
C VAL A 172 -10.11 2.62 8.43
N LEU A 173 -10.60 1.44 8.01
CA LEU A 173 -10.09 0.75 6.83
C LEU A 173 -10.34 1.56 5.54
N GLU A 174 -11.49 2.23 5.44
CA GLU A 174 -11.79 3.13 4.31
C GLU A 174 -10.86 4.34 4.26
N LEU A 175 -10.55 4.96 5.40
CA LEU A 175 -9.57 6.03 5.49
C LEU A 175 -8.16 5.57 5.11
N LEU A 176 -7.80 4.32 5.43
CA LEU A 176 -6.53 3.73 5.04
C LEU A 176 -6.47 3.46 3.53
N LYS A 177 -7.53 2.89 2.93
CA LYS A 177 -7.64 2.64 1.48
C LYS A 177 -7.60 3.93 0.66
N SER A 178 -8.28 4.97 1.14
CA SER A 178 -8.30 6.28 0.48
C SER A 178 -7.03 7.10 0.68
N GLY A 179 -6.08 6.62 1.49
CA GLY A 179 -4.79 7.29 1.72
C GLY A 179 -4.86 8.48 2.70
N PHE A 180 -6.01 8.77 3.33
CA PHE A 180 -6.11 9.81 4.36
C PHE A 180 -5.28 9.47 5.60
N ILE A 181 -5.13 8.19 5.90
CA ILE A 181 -4.20 7.69 6.91
C ILE A 181 -3.26 6.65 6.28
N ASN A 182 -2.07 6.48 6.83
CA ASN A 182 -1.09 5.49 6.36
C ASN A 182 -0.97 4.31 7.34
N ILE A 183 -0.20 3.27 6.95
CA ILE A 183 0.03 2.07 7.76
C ILE A 183 0.61 2.41 9.16
N GLY A 184 1.45 3.45 9.25
CA GLY A 184 2.01 3.93 10.52
C GLY A 184 0.91 4.41 11.46
N HIS A 185 -0.05 5.19 10.95
CA HIS A 185 -1.22 5.64 11.71
C HIS A 185 -2.10 4.46 12.12
N ALA A 186 -2.40 3.54 11.21
CA ALA A 186 -3.19 2.35 11.49
C ALA A 186 -2.61 1.50 12.63
N LYS A 187 -1.27 1.30 12.66
CA LYS A 187 -0.59 0.59 13.74
C LYS A 187 -0.75 1.28 15.11
N VAL A 188 -0.72 2.60 15.13
CA VAL A 188 -0.91 3.38 16.36
C VAL A 188 -2.36 3.31 16.82
N ILE A 189 -3.31 3.45 15.90
CA ILE A 189 -4.75 3.35 16.16
C ILE A 189 -5.11 1.97 16.75
N LEU A 190 -4.52 0.88 16.24
CA LEU A 190 -4.70 -0.49 16.77
C LEU A 190 -4.28 -0.66 18.24
N SER A 191 -3.52 0.28 18.82
CA SER A 191 -3.17 0.24 20.23
C SER A 191 -4.31 0.70 21.16
N LEU A 192 -5.35 1.31 20.60
CA LEU A 192 -6.52 1.75 21.35
C LEU A 192 -7.44 0.58 21.68
N PRO A 193 -8.03 0.56 22.90
CA PRO A 193 -8.74 -0.61 23.43
C PRO A 193 -10.13 -0.83 22.84
N THR A 194 -10.77 0.21 22.29
CA THR A 194 -12.14 0.10 21.78
C THR A 194 -12.29 0.62 20.35
N PRO A 195 -13.20 0.05 19.55
CA PRO A 195 -13.46 0.49 18.18
C PRO A 195 -13.84 1.99 18.10
N GLU A 196 -14.62 2.50 19.05
CA GLU A 196 -15.05 3.89 19.05
C GLU A 196 -13.86 4.85 19.22
N LEU A 197 -12.89 4.49 20.07
CA LEU A 197 -11.66 5.27 20.23
C LEU A 197 -10.78 5.18 18.98
N GLN A 198 -10.78 4.05 18.30
CA GLN A 198 -10.05 3.85 17.05
C GLN A 198 -10.64 4.74 15.93
N GLU A 199 -11.96 4.74 15.77
CA GLU A 199 -12.65 5.61 14.81
C GLU A 199 -12.44 7.10 15.12
N GLN A 200 -12.59 7.50 16.39
CA GLN A 200 -12.35 8.87 16.82
C GLN A 200 -10.91 9.32 16.52
N ALA A 201 -9.93 8.48 16.84
CA ALA A 201 -8.52 8.78 16.57
C ALA A 201 -8.25 8.89 15.07
N ALA A 202 -8.78 7.97 14.27
CA ALA A 202 -8.62 7.96 12.82
C ALA A 202 -9.17 9.24 12.18
N GLN A 203 -10.37 9.67 12.60
CA GLN A 203 -11.00 10.89 12.10
C GLN A 203 -10.16 12.13 12.44
N ILE A 204 -9.70 12.25 13.70
CA ILE A 204 -8.86 13.39 14.12
C ILE A 204 -7.53 13.41 13.36
N ILE A 205 -6.93 12.24 13.12
CA ILE A 205 -5.67 12.12 12.36
C ILE A 205 -5.87 12.55 10.90
N ALA A 206 -6.97 12.13 10.27
CA ALA A 206 -7.28 12.47 8.89
C ALA A 206 -7.59 13.96 8.73
N ASP A 207 -8.49 14.52 9.57
CA ASP A 207 -8.94 15.91 9.49
C ASP A 207 -7.80 16.92 9.73
N ASN A 208 -6.88 16.60 10.65
CA ASN A 208 -5.77 17.48 11.00
C ASN A 208 -4.45 17.10 10.30
N GLN A 209 -4.44 16.11 9.41
CA GLN A 209 -3.27 15.62 8.68
C GLN A 209 -2.06 15.37 9.60
N LEU A 210 -2.30 14.76 10.76
CA LEU A 210 -1.29 14.52 11.76
C LEU A 210 -0.21 13.57 11.22
N ASN A 211 1.04 13.80 11.61
CA ASN A 211 2.09 12.83 11.37
C ASN A 211 2.04 11.68 12.40
N VAL A 212 2.76 10.58 12.15
CA VAL A 212 2.72 9.37 12.99
C VAL A 212 3.08 9.65 14.45
N ARG A 213 4.04 10.55 14.71
CA ARG A 213 4.43 10.93 16.09
C ARG A 213 3.33 11.69 16.82
N GLN A 214 2.63 12.58 16.12
CA GLN A 214 1.48 13.31 16.67
C GLN A 214 0.31 12.35 16.92
N ALA A 215 0.07 11.41 16.02
CA ALA A 215 -0.92 10.34 16.18
C ALA A 215 -0.63 9.47 17.40
N GLU A 216 0.64 9.10 17.64
CA GLU A 216 1.05 8.39 18.86
C GLU A 216 0.74 9.17 20.14
N ALA A 217 1.01 10.48 20.14
CA ALA A 217 0.72 11.34 21.28
C ALA A 217 -0.79 11.45 21.52
N LEU A 218 -1.59 11.56 20.46
CA LEU A 218 -3.05 11.58 20.49
C LEU A 218 -3.59 10.27 21.07
N CYS A 219 -3.19 9.12 20.53
CA CYS A 219 -3.65 7.81 20.98
C CYS A 219 -3.27 7.53 22.45
N LYS A 220 -2.07 7.95 22.88
CA LYS A 220 -1.68 7.88 24.29
C LYS A 220 -2.57 8.73 25.22
N LYS A 221 -3.05 9.89 24.76
CA LYS A 221 -4.01 10.72 25.51
C LYS A 221 -5.38 10.06 25.58
N LEU A 222 -5.89 9.54 24.46
CA LEU A 222 -7.18 8.86 24.37
C LEU A 222 -7.21 7.59 25.24
N ALA A 223 -6.16 6.79 25.24
CA ALA A 223 -6.04 5.58 26.04
C ALA A 223 -6.06 5.86 27.56
N LYS A 224 -5.56 7.03 28.00
CA LYS A 224 -5.54 7.42 29.41
C LYS A 224 -6.89 7.96 29.92
N GLN A 225 -7.81 8.34 29.02
CA GLN A 225 -9.11 8.92 29.36
C GLN A 225 -10.23 8.18 28.59
N PRO A 226 -10.46 6.89 28.82
CA PRO A 226 -11.56 6.18 28.17
C PRO A 226 -12.89 6.79 28.67
N GLY A 227 -13.65 7.38 27.74
CA GLY A 227 -15.00 7.93 28.02
C GLY A 227 -15.13 9.46 27.98
N ARG A 228 -14.06 10.21 27.84
CA ARG A 228 -14.17 11.64 27.53
C ARG A 228 -14.25 11.79 26.01
N LYS A 229 -15.44 12.07 25.46
CA LYS A 229 -15.54 12.59 24.09
C LYS A 229 -14.62 13.82 24.03
N LEU A 230 -13.47 13.68 23.36
CA LEU A 230 -12.75 14.87 22.95
C LEU A 230 -13.67 15.52 21.94
N THR A 231 -14.34 16.61 22.34
CA THR A 231 -14.87 17.54 21.36
C THR A 231 -13.74 17.83 20.39
N PRO A 232 -13.99 17.80 19.06
CA PRO A 232 -13.00 18.25 18.10
C PRO A 232 -12.48 19.58 18.64
N PRO A 233 -11.17 19.87 18.53
CA PRO A 233 -10.67 21.16 18.99
C PRO A 233 -11.63 22.19 18.43
N THR A 234 -12.28 22.91 19.31
CA THR A 234 -13.19 24.03 18.94
C THR A 234 -12.44 24.76 17.84
N PRO A 235 -13.04 25.06 16.67
CA PRO A 235 -12.31 25.69 15.59
C PRO A 235 -11.55 26.83 16.26
N GLN A 236 -10.22 26.72 16.23
CA GLN A 236 -9.34 27.72 16.85
C GLN A 236 -9.82 28.99 16.25
N SER A 237 -10.23 29.95 17.10
CA SER A 237 -10.83 31.19 16.62
C SER A 237 -10.01 31.63 15.41
N THR A 238 -10.63 31.88 14.27
CA THR A 238 -9.96 32.30 13.03
C THR A 238 -9.10 33.53 13.27
N LEU A 239 -9.36 34.22 14.38
CA LEU A 239 -8.71 35.41 14.86
C LEU A 239 -7.15 35.33 14.92
N PRO A 240 -6.52 34.29 15.47
CA PRO A 240 -5.05 34.21 15.42
C PRO A 240 -4.50 34.06 14.00
N VAL A 241 -5.19 33.32 13.13
CA VAL A 241 -4.80 33.12 11.72
C VAL A 241 -5.01 34.41 10.93
N GLU A 242 -6.15 35.09 11.10
CA GLU A 242 -6.43 36.37 10.44
C GLU A 242 -5.47 37.47 10.91
N VAL A 243 -5.12 37.51 12.20
CA VAL A 243 -4.13 38.45 12.73
C VAL A 243 -2.71 38.10 12.20
N GLU A 244 -2.36 36.82 12.12
CA GLU A 244 -1.07 36.39 11.55
C GLU A 244 -0.93 36.82 10.09
N GLU A 245 -2.00 36.65 9.30
CA GLU A 245 -2.02 37.01 7.88
C GLU A 245 -1.97 38.50 7.66
N SER A 246 -2.74 39.27 8.46
CA SER A 246 -2.73 40.75 8.44
C SER A 246 -1.34 41.30 8.84
N LEU A 247 -0.72 40.71 9.86
CA LEU A 247 0.62 41.11 10.30
C LEU A 247 1.72 40.74 9.29
N LYS A 248 1.62 39.60 8.61
CA LYS A 248 2.52 39.26 7.51
C LYS A 248 2.44 40.27 6.36
N GLN A 249 1.22 40.68 5.99
CA GLN A 249 1.01 41.67 4.94
C GLN A 249 1.55 43.06 5.33
N ALA A 250 1.34 43.47 6.59
CA ALA A 250 1.78 44.77 7.05
C ALA A 250 3.28 44.90 7.29
N LEU A 251 3.92 43.82 7.76
CA LEU A 251 5.33 43.83 8.17
C LEU A 251 6.27 43.28 7.12
N GLY A 252 5.78 42.53 6.14
CA GLY A 252 6.61 41.88 5.13
C GLY A 252 7.54 40.79 5.70
N ASN A 253 7.34 40.37 6.94
CA ASN A 253 8.18 39.42 7.68
C ASN A 253 7.42 38.15 8.04
N GLU A 254 8.16 37.08 8.35
CA GLU A 254 7.54 35.87 8.86
C GLU A 254 7.09 36.07 10.30
N VAL A 255 5.76 36.06 10.49
CA VAL A 255 5.09 36.29 11.78
C VAL A 255 4.35 35.02 12.18
N ARG A 256 4.40 34.64 13.46
CA ARG A 256 3.59 33.56 14.07
C ARG A 256 2.85 34.04 15.28
N VAL A 257 1.55 33.78 15.34
CA VAL A 257 0.68 34.11 16.46
C VAL A 257 0.21 32.83 17.13
N ALA A 258 0.64 32.60 18.37
CA ALA A 258 0.10 31.58 19.25
C ALA A 258 -0.81 32.20 20.27
N TYR A 259 -2.12 31.87 20.27
CA TYR A 259 -3.10 32.41 21.18
C TYR A 259 -3.97 31.30 21.77
N HIS A 260 -4.09 31.30 23.13
CA HIS A 260 -4.90 30.33 23.84
C HIS A 260 -5.41 30.92 25.14
N ASP A 261 -6.71 30.84 25.40
CA ASP A 261 -7.37 31.25 26.64
C ASP A 261 -6.99 32.66 27.14
N GLY A 262 -7.05 33.68 26.26
CA GLY A 262 -6.76 35.06 26.62
C GLY A 262 -5.29 35.41 26.74
N LYS A 263 -4.37 34.44 26.49
CA LYS A 263 -2.92 34.65 26.50
C LYS A 263 -2.36 34.35 25.14
N GLY A 264 -1.50 35.23 24.64
CA GLY A 264 -0.90 35.06 23.32
C GLY A 264 0.59 35.36 23.33
N LYS A 265 1.27 34.75 22.37
CA LYS A 265 2.68 35.00 22.03
C LYS A 265 2.78 35.32 20.54
N LEU A 266 3.34 36.50 20.26
CA LEU A 266 3.71 36.93 18.93
C LEU A 266 5.20 36.67 18.73
N THR A 267 5.56 35.98 17.66
CA THR A 267 6.95 35.74 17.25
C THR A 267 7.13 36.33 15.85
N VAL A 268 8.07 37.28 15.73
CA VAL A 268 8.43 37.93 14.47
C VAL A 268 9.88 37.56 14.17
N HIS A 269 10.16 37.07 12.97
CA HIS A 269 11.50 36.77 12.52
C HIS A 269 12.06 37.94 11.71
N PHE A 270 13.26 38.43 12.10
CA PHE A 270 13.98 39.49 11.44
C PHE A 270 15.25 38.91 10.80
N TYR A 271 15.51 39.28 9.56
CA TYR A 271 16.65 38.81 8.79
C TYR A 271 17.70 39.92 8.55
N SER A 272 17.42 41.16 9.01
CA SER A 272 18.37 42.29 9.00
C SER A 272 18.08 43.29 10.14
N ASP A 273 19.11 44.05 10.50
CA ASP A 273 19.00 45.15 11.49
C ASP A 273 18.04 46.25 11.06
N GLU A 274 17.91 46.48 9.74
CA GLU A 274 17.01 47.45 9.15
C GLU A 274 15.55 47.08 9.35
N GLN A 275 15.22 45.78 9.20
CA GLN A 275 13.86 45.26 9.47
C GLN A 275 13.51 45.40 10.96
N LEU A 276 14.45 45.13 11.86
CA LEU A 276 14.23 45.29 13.31
C LEU A 276 13.99 46.75 13.67
N LYS A 277 14.76 47.70 13.09
CA LYS A 277 14.58 49.16 13.31
C LYS A 277 13.25 49.63 12.75
N ALA A 278 12.85 49.20 11.57
CA ALA A 278 11.58 49.54 10.96
C ALA A 278 10.40 49.06 11.85
N PHE A 279 10.47 47.82 12.38
CA PHE A 279 9.49 47.29 13.29
C PHE A 279 9.41 48.08 14.60
N ALA A 280 10.55 48.44 15.21
CA ALA A 280 10.60 49.25 16.42
C ALA A 280 9.98 50.66 16.22
N ASN A 281 10.23 51.29 15.07
CA ASN A 281 9.63 52.59 14.73
C ASN A 281 8.11 52.50 14.53
N LEU A 282 7.65 51.39 13.92
CA LEU A 282 6.21 51.17 13.71
C LEU A 282 5.46 51.01 15.05
N LEU A 283 6.05 50.27 15.99
CA LEU A 283 5.49 50.13 17.37
C LEU A 283 5.57 51.46 18.15
N GLY A 284 6.60 52.26 17.94
CA GLY A 284 6.73 53.57 18.59
C GLY A 284 5.65 54.60 18.16
N GLN A 285 5.07 54.47 16.96
CA GLN A 285 3.99 55.32 16.47
C GLN A 285 2.61 55.00 17.09
N TYR A 286 2.44 53.88 17.77
CA TYR A 286 1.23 53.47 18.44
C TYR A 286 1.21 53.78 19.96
N GLN A 287 2.22 54.47 20.51
CA GLN A 287 2.25 54.96 21.89
C GLN A 287 1.70 56.38 21.97
N THR A 288 0.42 56.58 21.61
CA THR A 288 -0.32 57.80 21.88
C THR A 288 -1.70 57.42 22.38
#